data_146a941587fe63e46dd0f2a3408dd1b5
#
_entry.id   146a941587fe63e46dd0f2a3408dd1b5
#
_cell.length_a   1.000
_cell.length_b   1.000
_cell.length_c   1.000
_cell.angle_alpha   90.00
_cell.angle_beta   90.00
_cell.angle_gamma   90.00
#
_symmetry.space_group_name_H-M   'P 1'
#
loop_
_entity.id
_entity.type
_entity.pdbx_description
1 polymer ?
#
loop_
_entity_poly.entity_id
_entity_poly.type
_entity_poly.pdbx_seq_one_letter_code
_entity_poly.pdbx_strand_id
1 'polypeptide(L)'
;MNLMANQIIVQNKIKDFNKSITVSGDKSLSIRWVLFSSIATGKSKAYNLLLSDDVLAAINAVRKLGAKVKLGKNFCTIVGNGPNGYKYKKNITINSKNSGTLGRLIMGLLIDTPYKIKIIGDKSLSKRDFYRIAEPLKKFGANIKLRRKGLPLTIQGGGNPLPINYLENKGSAQCKSSVIFAGLKTVGKTFIKAKKSRNHTELLCKYLKLPLKVKKKKNYDLIVVEKAKKIKPLNYYIPSDISSSAFFIVLTALSNNSKLLIKNININPSRIG
;
A
#
# COMPACT_ATOMS: atom_id res chain seq x y z
N MET A 1 9.55 -28.00 -15.53
CA MET A 1 8.24 -27.44 -15.91
C MET A 1 8.51 -26.30 -16.90
N ASN A 2 8.42 -26.59 -18.19
CA ASN A 2 8.66 -25.64 -19.27
C ASN A 2 7.57 -24.57 -19.22
N LEU A 3 7.96 -23.34 -18.89
CA LEU A 3 7.12 -22.14 -19.10
C LEU A 3 6.96 -22.00 -20.61
N MET A 4 5.84 -22.46 -21.16
CA MET A 4 5.46 -22.10 -22.51
C MET A 4 5.32 -20.59 -22.54
N ALA A 5 6.16 -19.92 -23.30
CA ALA A 5 6.01 -18.50 -23.58
C ALA A 5 4.72 -18.33 -24.39
N ASN A 6 3.69 -17.78 -23.81
CA ASN A 6 2.47 -17.42 -24.52
C ASN A 6 2.82 -16.29 -25.50
N GLN A 7 2.80 -16.59 -26.78
CA GLN A 7 3.00 -15.61 -27.84
C GLN A 7 1.64 -15.01 -28.21
N ILE A 8 1.55 -13.68 -28.22
CA ILE A 8 0.39 -12.95 -28.73
C ILE A 8 0.80 -12.32 -30.06
N ILE A 9 0.10 -12.65 -31.12
CA ILE A 9 0.31 -12.07 -32.44
C ILE A 9 -0.83 -11.07 -32.70
N VAL A 10 -0.48 -9.80 -32.93
CA VAL A 10 -1.42 -8.74 -33.34
C VAL A 10 -1.28 -8.55 -34.85
N GLN A 11 -2.25 -9.02 -35.63
CA GLN A 11 -2.20 -9.01 -37.07
C GLN A 11 -2.99 -7.87 -37.74
N ASN A 12 -3.98 -7.33 -37.03
CA ASN A 12 -4.88 -6.34 -37.59
C ASN A 12 -4.78 -4.99 -36.90
N LYS A 13 -4.91 -3.90 -37.64
CA LYS A 13 -5.12 -2.58 -37.07
C LYS A 13 -6.49 -2.52 -36.38
N ILE A 14 -6.58 -1.79 -35.26
CA ILE A 14 -7.85 -1.54 -34.64
C ILE A 14 -8.72 -0.67 -35.51
N LYS A 15 -9.99 -1.08 -35.70
CA LYS A 15 -11.01 -0.24 -36.34
C LYS A 15 -11.47 0.86 -35.35
N ASP A 16 -12.21 1.83 -35.85
CA ASP A 16 -12.91 2.82 -35.06
C ASP A 16 -13.84 2.18 -34.03
N PHE A 17 -13.99 2.80 -32.88
CA PHE A 17 -14.84 2.30 -31.81
C PHE A 17 -15.44 3.43 -30.97
N ASN A 18 -16.63 3.16 -30.44
CA ASN A 18 -17.28 3.95 -29.39
C ASN A 18 -17.63 3.00 -28.25
N LYS A 19 -16.83 3.02 -27.17
CA LYS A 19 -16.93 2.04 -26.09
C LYS A 19 -16.93 2.69 -24.70
N SER A 20 -17.59 2.01 -23.78
CA SER A 20 -17.54 2.32 -22.35
C SER A 20 -16.98 1.11 -21.60
N ILE A 21 -15.92 1.33 -20.82
CA ILE A 21 -15.24 0.27 -20.07
C ILE A 21 -15.08 0.63 -18.59
N THR A 22 -14.88 -0.40 -17.77
CA THR A 22 -14.41 -0.27 -16.39
C THR A 22 -13.17 -1.16 -16.28
N VAL A 23 -12.06 -0.59 -15.82
CA VAL A 23 -10.84 -1.37 -15.56
C VAL A 23 -10.78 -1.80 -14.09
N SER A 24 -9.92 -2.75 -13.81
CA SER A 24 -9.71 -3.27 -12.45
C SER A 24 -9.35 -2.17 -11.45
N GLY A 25 -9.64 -2.40 -10.17
CA GLY A 25 -9.39 -1.46 -9.09
C GLY A 25 -7.91 -1.07 -8.95
N ASP A 26 -7.67 0.15 -8.44
CA ASP A 26 -6.32 0.69 -8.23
C ASP A 26 -5.51 -0.19 -7.26
N LYS A 27 -4.35 -0.69 -7.74
CA LYS A 27 -3.46 -1.56 -6.98
C LYS A 27 -2.96 -0.91 -5.69
N SER A 28 -2.58 0.35 -5.78
CA SER A 28 -2.02 1.10 -4.64
C SER A 28 -3.05 1.34 -3.54
N LEU A 29 -4.31 1.59 -3.93
CA LEU A 29 -5.44 1.71 -3.00
C LEU A 29 -5.86 0.35 -2.45
N SER A 30 -5.90 -0.70 -3.27
CA SER A 30 -6.24 -2.05 -2.84
C SER A 30 -5.31 -2.55 -1.74
N ILE A 31 -3.98 -2.42 -1.90
CA ILE A 31 -3.02 -2.81 -0.85
C ILE A 31 -3.22 -1.98 0.41
N ARG A 32 -3.41 -0.66 0.28
CA ARG A 32 -3.63 0.21 1.45
C ARG A 32 -4.94 -0.08 2.15
N TRP A 33 -5.99 -0.36 1.40
CA TRP A 33 -7.27 -0.78 1.98
C TRP A 33 -7.09 -2.04 2.83
N VAL A 34 -6.38 -3.07 2.31
CA VAL A 34 -6.06 -4.29 3.07
C VAL A 34 -5.31 -3.96 4.37
N LEU A 35 -4.29 -3.11 4.30
CA LEU A 35 -3.48 -2.74 5.46
C LEU A 35 -4.29 -1.94 6.49
N PHE A 36 -5.03 -0.90 6.09
CA PHE A 36 -5.88 -0.13 7.01
C PHE A 36 -6.99 -1.00 7.62
N SER A 37 -7.63 -1.85 6.82
CA SER A 37 -8.67 -2.74 7.29
C SER A 37 -8.17 -3.77 8.30
N SER A 38 -6.90 -4.20 8.21
CA SER A 38 -6.30 -5.14 9.15
C SER A 38 -6.10 -4.57 10.55
N ILE A 39 -5.95 -3.24 10.65
CA ILE A 39 -5.80 -2.51 11.91
C ILE A 39 -7.07 -1.72 12.31
N ALA A 40 -8.15 -1.88 11.55
CA ALA A 40 -9.45 -1.32 11.92
C ALA A 40 -10.12 -2.13 13.04
N THR A 41 -10.98 -1.48 13.81
CA THR A 41 -11.79 -2.13 14.83
C THR A 41 -13.13 -2.54 14.22
N GLY A 42 -13.29 -3.81 13.88
CA GLY A 42 -14.51 -4.34 13.27
C GLY A 42 -14.32 -4.78 11.82
N LYS A 43 -15.44 -4.90 11.08
CA LYS A 43 -15.51 -5.49 9.73
C LYS A 43 -15.50 -4.41 8.66
N SER A 44 -14.45 -4.37 7.87
CA SER A 44 -14.35 -3.55 6.65
C SER A 44 -14.83 -4.35 5.43
N LYS A 45 -15.38 -3.65 4.42
CA LYS A 45 -15.82 -4.26 3.15
C LYS A 45 -15.34 -3.41 1.97
N ALA A 46 -14.74 -4.05 0.97
CA ALA A 46 -14.39 -3.41 -0.30
C ALA A 46 -15.09 -4.08 -1.47
N TYR A 47 -15.45 -3.26 -2.45
CA TYR A 47 -15.86 -3.70 -3.79
C TYR A 47 -14.78 -3.28 -4.79
N ASN A 48 -14.70 -3.97 -5.92
CA ASN A 48 -13.72 -3.75 -7.00
C ASN A 48 -12.26 -3.82 -6.51
N LEU A 49 -11.97 -4.64 -5.49
CA LEU A 49 -10.60 -4.89 -5.04
C LEU A 49 -9.83 -5.61 -6.14
N LEU A 50 -8.65 -5.09 -6.50
CA LEU A 50 -7.79 -5.77 -7.46
C LEU A 50 -7.26 -7.09 -6.86
N LEU A 51 -7.55 -8.22 -7.50
CA LEU A 51 -7.07 -9.54 -7.07
C LEU A 51 -5.77 -9.95 -7.79
N SER A 52 -4.81 -9.02 -7.88
CA SER A 52 -3.47 -9.31 -8.38
C SER A 52 -2.60 -9.99 -7.32
N ASP A 53 -1.51 -10.61 -7.75
CA ASP A 53 -0.54 -11.24 -6.84
C ASP A 53 -0.04 -10.32 -5.73
N ASP A 54 0.15 -9.03 -6.02
CA ASP A 54 0.55 -8.01 -5.05
C ASP A 54 -0.48 -7.85 -3.92
N VAL A 55 -1.77 -7.83 -4.28
CA VAL A 55 -2.87 -7.64 -3.32
C VAL A 55 -3.16 -8.94 -2.58
N LEU A 56 -3.09 -10.08 -3.26
CA LEU A 56 -3.21 -11.40 -2.62
C LEU A 56 -2.08 -11.64 -1.62
N ALA A 57 -0.85 -11.19 -1.92
CA ALA A 57 0.25 -11.22 -0.97
C ALA A 57 -0.06 -10.36 0.28
N ALA A 58 -0.68 -9.18 0.11
CA ALA A 58 -1.11 -8.34 1.22
C ALA A 58 -2.21 -8.99 2.07
N ILE A 59 -3.20 -9.63 1.44
CA ILE A 59 -4.24 -10.40 2.12
C ILE A 59 -3.63 -11.54 2.94
N ASN A 60 -2.71 -12.30 2.35
CA ASN A 60 -2.04 -13.40 3.05
C ASN A 60 -1.17 -12.91 4.21
N ALA A 61 -0.51 -11.75 4.06
CA ALA A 61 0.26 -11.14 5.13
C ALA A 61 -0.63 -10.77 6.33
N VAL A 62 -1.76 -10.10 6.10
CA VAL A 62 -2.65 -9.70 7.21
C VAL A 62 -3.39 -10.89 7.83
N ARG A 63 -3.66 -11.96 7.07
CA ARG A 63 -4.16 -13.24 7.63
C ARG A 63 -3.15 -13.85 8.61
N LYS A 64 -1.87 -13.90 8.24
CA LYS A 64 -0.79 -14.36 9.15
C LYS A 64 -0.65 -13.51 10.40
N LEU A 65 -1.02 -12.24 10.32
CA LEU A 65 -1.05 -11.31 11.44
C LEU A 65 -2.37 -11.38 12.24
N GLY A 66 -3.27 -12.31 11.93
CA GLY A 66 -4.48 -12.60 12.69
C GLY A 66 -5.75 -11.91 12.19
N ALA A 67 -5.71 -11.14 11.11
CA ALA A 67 -6.93 -10.57 10.54
C ALA A 67 -7.75 -11.67 9.82
N LYS A 68 -9.08 -11.68 10.02
CA LYS A 68 -9.98 -12.62 9.33
C LYS A 68 -10.40 -12.03 7.98
N VAL A 69 -10.07 -12.71 6.88
CA VAL A 69 -10.35 -12.24 5.52
C VAL A 69 -11.24 -13.22 4.77
N LYS A 70 -12.36 -12.74 4.23
CA LYS A 70 -13.26 -13.47 3.34
C LYS A 70 -13.26 -12.78 1.97
N LEU A 71 -12.94 -13.54 0.93
CA LEU A 71 -13.09 -13.14 -0.47
C LEU A 71 -14.42 -13.67 -0.99
N GLY A 72 -15.24 -12.81 -1.54
CA GLY A 72 -16.46 -13.16 -2.29
C GLY A 72 -16.25 -12.88 -3.77
N LYS A 73 -17.25 -13.18 -4.59
CA LYS A 73 -17.21 -12.99 -6.06
C LYS A 73 -16.85 -11.53 -6.44
N ASN A 74 -17.48 -10.55 -5.79
CA ASN A 74 -17.34 -9.12 -6.12
C ASN A 74 -16.93 -8.26 -4.92
N PHE A 75 -16.54 -8.85 -3.80
CA PHE A 75 -16.19 -8.12 -2.59
C PHE A 75 -15.12 -8.84 -1.78
N CYS A 76 -14.43 -8.07 -0.95
CA CYS A 76 -13.56 -8.57 0.10
C CYS A 76 -14.01 -8.00 1.44
N THR A 77 -14.02 -8.82 2.49
CA THR A 77 -14.21 -8.35 3.86
C THR A 77 -13.01 -8.69 4.71
N ILE A 78 -12.64 -7.76 5.61
CA ILE A 78 -11.58 -7.95 6.58
C ILE A 78 -12.11 -7.54 7.96
N VAL A 79 -12.02 -8.46 8.92
CA VAL A 79 -12.19 -8.15 10.34
C VAL A 79 -10.80 -7.90 10.90
N GLY A 80 -10.52 -6.65 11.23
CA GLY A 80 -9.23 -6.22 11.74
C GLY A 80 -9.10 -6.43 13.24
N ASN A 81 -7.86 -6.37 13.72
CA ASN A 81 -7.52 -6.59 15.13
C ASN A 81 -7.45 -5.30 15.96
N GLY A 82 -7.81 -4.15 15.35
CA GLY A 82 -7.64 -2.83 15.96
C GLY A 82 -6.20 -2.30 15.86
N PRO A 83 -5.98 -1.02 16.25
CA PRO A 83 -4.69 -0.35 16.08
C PRO A 83 -3.58 -0.89 16.97
N ASN A 84 -3.93 -1.53 18.08
CA ASN A 84 -2.97 -1.94 19.12
C ASN A 84 -2.44 -3.37 18.95
N GLY A 85 -2.85 -4.13 17.91
CA GLY A 85 -2.24 -5.41 17.86
C GLY A 85 -2.69 -6.38 16.80
N TYR A 86 -1.70 -6.94 16.22
CA TYR A 86 -1.83 -8.16 15.46
C TYR A 86 -1.79 -9.37 16.40
N LYS A 87 -2.59 -10.39 16.12
CA LYS A 87 -2.62 -11.68 16.82
C LYS A 87 -1.92 -12.73 15.96
N TYR A 88 -0.70 -13.09 16.29
CA TYR A 88 0.07 -14.05 15.49
C TYR A 88 1.00 -14.91 16.38
N LYS A 89 1.41 -16.04 15.84
CA LYS A 89 2.40 -16.93 16.46
C LYS A 89 3.81 -16.34 16.35
N LYS A 90 4.73 -16.76 17.26
CA LYS A 90 6.14 -16.36 17.20
C LYS A 90 6.77 -16.74 15.84
N ASN A 91 7.74 -15.93 15.39
CA ASN A 91 8.62 -16.23 14.26
C ASN A 91 7.91 -16.52 12.92
N ILE A 92 6.92 -15.70 12.56
CA ILE A 92 6.26 -15.81 11.26
C ILE A 92 7.11 -15.24 10.12
N THR A 93 6.87 -15.78 8.91
CA THR A 93 7.43 -15.24 7.67
C THR A 93 6.32 -14.66 6.80
N ILE A 94 6.47 -13.38 6.43
CA ILE A 94 5.62 -12.69 5.46
C ILE A 94 6.31 -12.75 4.09
N ASN A 95 5.65 -13.34 3.11
CA ASN A 95 6.12 -13.34 1.73
C ASN A 95 5.42 -12.23 0.95
N SER A 96 6.17 -11.20 0.59
CA SER A 96 5.68 -10.08 -0.21
C SER A 96 5.63 -10.37 -1.71
N LYS A 97 6.07 -11.55 -2.17
CA LYS A 97 6.22 -11.89 -3.58
C LYS A 97 7.00 -10.79 -4.32
N ASN A 98 6.41 -10.13 -5.34
CA ASN A 98 6.99 -8.95 -6.03
C ASN A 98 6.45 -7.62 -5.48
N SER A 99 5.58 -7.63 -4.47
CA SER A 99 4.90 -6.42 -3.98
C SER A 99 5.81 -5.53 -3.14
N GLY A 100 6.52 -4.61 -3.79
CA GLY A 100 7.29 -3.58 -3.09
C GLY A 100 6.43 -2.64 -2.24
N THR A 101 5.15 -2.46 -2.59
CA THR A 101 4.21 -1.66 -1.80
C THR A 101 3.89 -2.38 -0.49
N LEU A 102 3.50 -3.65 -0.56
CA LEU A 102 3.25 -4.42 0.66
C LEU A 102 4.50 -4.47 1.55
N GLY A 103 5.63 -4.96 1.00
CA GLY A 103 6.85 -5.19 1.79
C GLY A 103 7.34 -3.95 2.52
N ARG A 104 7.16 -2.76 1.94
CA ARG A 104 7.58 -1.50 2.54
C ARG A 104 6.56 -0.93 3.51
N LEU A 105 5.29 -0.89 3.15
CA LEU A 105 4.26 -0.27 3.98
C LEU A 105 3.99 -1.05 5.26
N ILE A 106 3.98 -2.38 5.16
CA ILE A 106 3.70 -3.24 6.31
C ILE A 106 4.74 -3.07 7.42
N MET A 107 5.99 -2.75 7.09
CA MET A 107 7.03 -2.50 8.09
C MET A 107 6.65 -1.39 9.07
N GLY A 108 5.99 -0.31 8.58
CA GLY A 108 5.49 0.76 9.44
C GLY A 108 4.42 0.30 10.44
N LEU A 109 3.66 -0.73 10.09
CA LEU A 109 2.66 -1.34 10.99
C LEU A 109 3.27 -2.33 11.99
N LEU A 110 4.53 -2.74 11.77
CA LEU A 110 5.21 -3.76 12.57
C LEU A 110 6.23 -3.18 13.55
N ILE A 111 6.31 -1.86 13.74
CA ILE A 111 7.32 -1.22 14.59
C ILE A 111 7.20 -1.52 16.07
N ASP A 112 6.04 -1.99 16.52
CA ASP A 112 5.73 -2.33 17.92
C ASP A 112 5.46 -3.83 18.11
N THR A 113 5.76 -4.66 17.11
CA THR A 113 5.50 -6.11 17.22
C THR A 113 6.42 -6.75 18.27
N PRO A 114 5.90 -7.60 19.18
CA PRO A 114 6.73 -8.19 20.23
C PRO A 114 7.66 -9.30 19.72
N TYR A 115 7.31 -9.94 18.60
CA TYR A 115 8.06 -11.07 18.06
C TYR A 115 8.72 -10.73 16.73
N LYS A 116 9.83 -11.40 16.46
CA LYS A 116 10.56 -11.27 15.20
C LYS A 116 9.71 -11.75 14.02
N ILE A 117 9.59 -10.90 13.02
CA ILE A 117 8.92 -11.22 11.74
C ILE A 117 9.96 -11.17 10.62
N LYS A 118 10.03 -12.23 9.84
CA LYS A 118 10.85 -12.28 8.62
C LYS A 118 10.02 -11.82 7.43
N ILE A 119 10.56 -10.89 6.62
CA ILE A 119 9.95 -10.46 5.37
C ILE A 119 10.82 -10.96 4.22
N ILE A 120 10.21 -11.67 3.28
CA ILE A 120 10.85 -12.18 2.07
C ILE A 120 10.12 -11.68 0.83
N GLY A 121 10.76 -11.74 -0.31
CA GLY A 121 10.21 -11.45 -1.62
C GLY A 121 10.81 -12.36 -2.68
N ASP A 122 10.35 -12.21 -3.90
CA ASP A 122 10.95 -12.88 -5.05
C ASP A 122 12.36 -12.34 -5.36
N LYS A 123 13.01 -12.92 -6.38
CA LYS A 123 14.36 -12.55 -6.82
C LYS A 123 14.46 -11.06 -7.21
N SER A 124 13.42 -10.50 -7.85
CA SER A 124 13.37 -9.10 -8.26
C SER A 124 13.20 -8.16 -7.07
N LEU A 125 12.20 -8.42 -6.20
CA LEU A 125 11.94 -7.59 -5.02
C LEU A 125 13.12 -7.62 -4.04
N SER A 126 13.79 -8.76 -3.90
CA SER A 126 14.90 -8.93 -2.96
C SER A 126 16.12 -8.08 -3.29
N LYS A 127 16.27 -7.65 -4.54
CA LYS A 127 17.34 -6.74 -4.98
C LYS A 127 17.02 -5.25 -4.74
N ARG A 128 15.75 -4.91 -4.47
CA ARG A 128 15.33 -3.51 -4.29
C ARG A 128 15.75 -2.98 -2.93
N ASP A 129 15.99 -1.68 -2.87
CA ASP A 129 16.40 -0.98 -1.65
C ASP A 129 15.25 -0.93 -0.62
N PHE A 130 15.46 -1.60 0.51
CA PHE A 130 14.64 -1.56 1.72
C PHE A 130 15.30 -0.79 2.86
N TYR A 131 16.60 -0.46 2.74
CA TYR A 131 17.34 0.27 3.76
C TYR A 131 16.71 1.65 4.02
N ARG A 132 16.28 2.34 2.97
CA ARG A 132 15.60 3.64 3.07
C ARG A 132 14.27 3.63 3.84
N ILE A 133 13.66 2.44 4.04
CA ILE A 133 12.50 2.26 4.91
C ILE A 133 12.93 1.85 6.31
N ALA A 134 13.90 0.94 6.40
CA ALA A 134 14.37 0.44 7.67
C ALA A 134 15.03 1.54 8.53
N GLU A 135 15.77 2.43 7.89
CA GLU A 135 16.50 3.50 8.57
C GLU A 135 15.57 4.42 9.39
N PRO A 136 14.52 5.05 8.84
CA PRO A 136 13.60 5.84 9.64
C PRO A 136 12.82 5.00 10.67
N LEU A 137 12.48 3.73 10.36
CA LEU A 137 11.76 2.88 11.30
C LEU A 137 12.61 2.43 12.50
N LYS A 138 13.94 2.30 12.34
CA LYS A 138 14.86 2.10 13.46
C LYS A 138 14.83 3.27 14.44
N LYS A 139 14.63 4.50 13.96
CA LYS A 139 14.51 5.69 14.82
C LYS A 139 13.25 5.65 15.70
N PHE A 140 12.19 4.94 15.30
CA PHE A 140 11.06 4.64 16.17
C PHE A 140 11.36 3.61 17.27
N GLY A 141 12.53 2.97 17.24
CA GLY A 141 12.96 1.93 18.19
C GLY A 141 12.81 0.51 17.66
N ALA A 142 12.42 0.30 16.40
CA ALA A 142 12.32 -1.04 15.85
C ALA A 142 13.71 -1.65 15.55
N ASN A 143 13.92 -2.90 15.96
CA ASN A 143 15.10 -3.68 15.59
C ASN A 143 14.88 -4.29 14.19
N ILE A 144 15.62 -3.78 13.21
CA ILE A 144 15.50 -4.22 11.80
C ILE A 144 16.86 -4.66 11.31
N LYS A 145 16.97 -5.92 10.88
CA LYS A 145 18.17 -6.50 10.24
C LYS A 145 17.87 -6.81 8.79
N LEU A 146 18.71 -6.35 7.88
CA LEU A 146 18.61 -6.57 6.43
C LEU A 146 19.79 -7.41 5.95
N ARG A 147 19.54 -8.23 4.92
CA ARG A 147 20.63 -8.79 4.11
C ARG A 147 21.06 -7.74 3.09
N ARG A 148 22.24 -7.16 3.27
CA ARG A 148 22.71 -5.99 2.50
C ARG A 148 21.69 -4.83 2.60
N LYS A 149 21.13 -4.33 1.48
CA LYS A 149 20.08 -3.28 1.43
C LYS A 149 18.70 -3.81 1.08
N GLY A 150 18.53 -5.10 0.82
CA GLY A 150 17.32 -5.74 0.29
C GLY A 150 16.70 -6.76 1.24
N LEU A 151 15.96 -7.70 0.64
CA LEU A 151 15.36 -8.82 1.35
C LEU A 151 16.28 -10.06 1.29
N PRO A 152 16.18 -11.01 2.22
CA PRO A 152 15.27 -11.00 3.37
C PRO A 152 15.66 -9.99 4.44
N LEU A 153 14.66 -9.49 5.16
CA LEU A 153 14.88 -8.72 6.38
C LEU A 153 14.12 -9.34 7.55
N THR A 154 14.54 -8.96 8.77
CA THR A 154 13.77 -9.24 9.97
C THR A 154 13.42 -7.94 10.66
N ILE A 155 12.22 -7.86 11.23
CA ILE A 155 11.76 -6.74 12.04
C ILE A 155 11.18 -7.25 13.34
N GLN A 156 11.51 -6.55 14.42
CA GLN A 156 10.94 -6.73 15.75
C GLN A 156 10.76 -5.34 16.36
N GLY A 157 9.62 -5.07 16.93
CA GLY A 157 9.34 -3.80 17.57
C GLY A 157 10.08 -3.63 18.89
N GLY A 158 10.31 -2.39 19.28
CA GLY A 158 10.93 -2.02 20.57
C GLY A 158 9.95 -1.94 21.74
N GLY A 159 8.68 -2.37 21.57
CA GLY A 159 7.64 -2.25 22.59
C GLY A 159 6.98 -0.86 22.61
N ASN A 160 7.71 0.17 22.97
CA ASN A 160 7.22 1.55 23.03
C ASN A 160 7.89 2.41 21.94
N PRO A 161 7.30 2.54 20.75
CA PRO A 161 7.90 3.35 19.69
C PRO A 161 7.91 4.83 20.06
N LEU A 162 9.01 5.51 19.72
CA LEU A 162 9.21 6.94 19.93
C LEU A 162 8.89 7.74 18.67
N PRO A 163 8.27 8.93 18.79
CA PRO A 163 7.99 9.78 17.63
C PRO A 163 9.29 10.36 17.05
N ILE A 164 9.31 10.62 15.76
CA ILE A 164 10.50 11.09 15.05
C ILE A 164 10.23 12.34 14.22
N ASN A 165 11.30 13.06 13.91
CA ASN A 165 11.35 14.02 12.81
C ASN A 165 11.97 13.32 11.59
N TYR A 166 11.23 13.28 10.49
CA TYR A 166 11.65 12.57 9.27
C TYR A 166 11.69 13.49 8.06
N LEU A 167 12.82 13.48 7.37
CA LEU A 167 13.00 14.16 6.09
C LEU A 167 12.98 13.14 4.95
N GLU A 168 11.95 13.21 4.09
CA GLU A 168 11.84 12.44 2.86
C GLU A 168 12.20 13.34 1.67
N ASN A 169 13.40 13.24 1.15
CA ASN A 169 13.95 14.11 0.10
C ASN A 169 13.96 13.49 -1.30
N LYS A 170 13.61 12.21 -1.43
CA LYS A 170 13.63 11.45 -2.70
C LYS A 170 12.29 11.39 -3.43
N GLY A 171 11.22 11.95 -2.85
CA GLY A 171 9.87 11.87 -3.42
C GLY A 171 9.26 10.46 -3.35
N SER A 172 9.60 9.68 -2.32
CA SER A 172 9.12 8.32 -2.16
C SER A 172 7.81 8.26 -1.37
N ALA A 173 6.71 8.04 -2.08
CA ALA A 173 5.41 7.80 -1.45
C ALA A 173 5.41 6.58 -0.50
N GLN A 174 6.24 5.56 -0.77
CA GLN A 174 6.30 4.35 0.06
C GLN A 174 7.04 4.60 1.37
N CYS A 175 8.16 5.35 1.35
CA CYS A 175 8.86 5.76 2.57
C CYS A 175 7.96 6.61 3.46
N LYS A 176 7.37 7.66 2.88
CA LYS A 176 6.41 8.53 3.55
C LYS A 176 5.24 7.74 4.16
N SER A 177 4.62 6.83 3.40
CA SER A 177 3.51 6.02 3.87
C SER A 177 3.90 5.08 5.01
N SER A 178 5.07 4.46 4.96
CA SER A 178 5.56 3.58 6.02
C SER A 178 5.76 4.35 7.34
N VAL A 179 6.33 5.56 7.27
CA VAL A 179 6.51 6.43 8.43
C VAL A 179 5.16 6.95 8.97
N ILE A 180 4.18 7.24 8.08
CA ILE A 180 2.81 7.58 8.51
C ILE A 180 2.20 6.41 9.28
N PHE A 181 2.27 5.17 8.77
CA PHE A 181 1.75 4.01 9.49
C PHE A 181 2.42 3.82 10.86
N ALA A 182 3.74 4.04 10.93
CA ALA A 182 4.47 4.00 12.20
C ALA A 182 3.97 5.08 13.16
N GLY A 183 3.83 6.32 12.70
CA GLY A 183 3.31 7.44 13.50
C GLY A 183 1.89 7.20 14.03
N LEU A 184 1.01 6.54 13.25
CA LEU A 184 -0.34 6.17 13.72
C LEU A 184 -0.32 5.17 14.89
N LYS A 185 0.80 4.52 15.17
CA LYS A 185 0.99 3.58 16.29
C LYS A 185 1.80 4.17 17.44
N THR A 186 2.39 5.34 17.25
CA THR A 186 3.35 5.95 18.19
C THR A 186 2.70 7.05 19.01
N VAL A 187 2.91 7.05 20.32
CA VAL A 187 2.48 8.13 21.21
C VAL A 187 3.33 9.36 20.95
N GLY A 188 2.70 10.53 20.92
CA GLY A 188 3.35 11.81 20.56
C GLY A 188 3.18 12.16 19.09
N LYS A 189 3.90 13.20 18.64
CA LYS A 189 3.79 13.77 17.30
C LYS A 189 5.00 13.37 16.45
N THR A 190 4.75 12.64 15.37
CA THR A 190 5.75 12.41 14.33
C THR A 190 5.62 13.49 13.26
N PHE A 191 6.73 14.17 12.95
CA PHE A 191 6.79 15.21 11.95
C PHE A 191 7.49 14.68 10.69
N ILE A 192 6.87 14.90 9.53
CA ILE A 192 7.40 14.47 8.25
C ILE A 192 7.47 15.66 7.31
N LYS A 193 8.68 16.02 6.86
CA LYS A 193 8.89 16.93 5.73
C LYS A 193 9.18 16.08 4.51
N ALA A 194 8.24 16.03 3.55
CA ALA A 194 8.36 15.12 2.41
C ALA A 194 8.34 15.88 1.09
N LYS A 195 9.27 15.58 0.17
CA LYS A 195 9.18 15.98 -1.23
C LYS A 195 7.88 15.46 -1.83
N LYS A 196 7.26 16.25 -2.71
CA LYS A 196 5.96 15.87 -3.32
C LYS A 196 6.02 14.50 -3.96
N SER A 197 5.01 13.69 -3.68
CA SER A 197 4.85 12.34 -4.20
C SER A 197 3.38 11.92 -4.08
N ARG A 198 3.03 10.72 -4.56
CA ARG A 198 1.68 10.16 -4.42
C ARG A 198 1.21 10.21 -2.98
N ASN A 199 -0.05 10.60 -2.76
CA ASN A 199 -0.62 10.91 -1.44
C ASN A 199 -1.80 10.00 -1.04
N HIS A 200 -1.87 8.78 -1.57
CA HIS A 200 -2.96 7.84 -1.28
C HIS A 200 -3.15 7.55 0.20
N THR A 201 -2.05 7.44 0.96
CA THR A 201 -2.11 7.16 2.40
C THR A 201 -2.70 8.34 3.15
N GLU A 202 -2.29 9.56 2.83
CA GLU A 202 -2.80 10.78 3.43
C GLU A 202 -4.29 10.97 3.13
N LEU A 203 -4.73 10.69 1.89
CA LEU A 203 -6.14 10.76 1.51
C LEU A 203 -6.98 9.72 2.26
N LEU A 204 -6.49 8.48 2.41
CA LEU A 204 -7.17 7.46 3.21
C LEU A 204 -7.20 7.81 4.69
N CYS A 205 -6.12 8.38 5.25
CA CYS A 205 -6.12 8.89 6.63
C CYS A 205 -7.17 9.99 6.81
N LYS A 206 -7.27 10.92 5.85
CA LYS A 206 -8.30 11.97 5.86
C LYS A 206 -9.72 11.38 5.79
N TYR A 207 -9.94 10.42 4.88
CA TYR A 207 -11.23 9.74 4.74
C TYR A 207 -11.65 9.02 6.03
N LEU A 208 -10.71 8.35 6.68
CA LEU A 208 -10.92 7.65 7.96
C LEU A 208 -10.93 8.60 9.17
N LYS A 209 -10.73 9.91 8.96
CA LYS A 209 -10.63 10.93 10.02
C LYS A 209 -9.55 10.58 11.05
N LEU A 210 -8.42 10.05 10.60
CA LEU A 210 -7.28 9.72 11.46
C LEU A 210 -6.52 10.98 11.87
N PRO A 211 -5.76 10.94 12.97
CA PRO A 211 -5.02 12.08 13.50
C PRO A 211 -3.77 12.40 12.65
N LEU A 212 -4.02 12.88 11.45
CA LEU A 212 -3.02 13.27 10.47
C LEU A 212 -3.38 14.64 9.89
N LYS A 213 -2.43 15.57 9.92
CA LYS A 213 -2.56 16.90 9.33
C LYS A 213 -1.51 17.06 8.22
N VAL A 214 -1.91 17.65 7.10
CA VAL A 214 -1.01 17.92 5.96
C VAL A 214 -1.07 19.41 5.63
N LYS A 215 0.07 20.09 5.70
CA LYS A 215 0.25 21.46 5.20
C LYS A 215 1.06 21.40 3.90
N LYS A 216 0.38 21.63 2.78
CA LYS A 216 1.01 21.65 1.45
C LYS A 216 1.86 22.90 1.27
N LYS A 217 3.08 22.75 0.76
CA LYS A 217 3.99 23.80 0.31
C LYS A 217 4.29 23.64 -1.18
N LYS A 218 4.98 24.59 -1.81
CA LYS A 218 5.29 24.56 -3.24
C LYS A 218 6.02 23.25 -3.62
N ASN A 219 7.10 22.88 -2.95
CA ASN A 219 7.99 21.77 -3.30
C ASN A 219 7.91 20.58 -2.35
N TYR A 220 7.25 20.69 -1.21
CA TYR A 220 7.16 19.65 -0.20
C TYR A 220 5.85 19.72 0.57
N ASP A 221 5.53 18.68 1.28
CA ASP A 221 4.42 18.63 2.22
C ASP A 221 4.97 18.50 3.65
N LEU A 222 4.36 19.22 4.60
CA LEU A 222 4.59 19.05 6.04
C LEU A 222 3.44 18.20 6.58
N ILE A 223 3.77 17.06 7.17
CA ILE A 223 2.79 16.13 7.69
C ILE A 223 3.07 15.94 9.17
N VAL A 224 2.02 16.03 9.97
CA VAL A 224 2.03 15.69 11.40
C VAL A 224 1.09 14.51 11.59
N VAL A 225 1.58 13.46 12.22
CA VAL A 225 0.78 12.27 12.53
C VAL A 225 0.93 11.91 14.00
N GLU A 226 -0.20 11.56 14.62
CA GLU A 226 -0.29 11.15 16.03
C GLU A 226 -0.90 9.75 16.13
N LYS A 227 -0.79 9.13 17.30
CA LYS A 227 -1.34 7.80 17.56
C LYS A 227 -2.86 7.76 17.33
N ALA A 228 -3.28 6.82 16.51
CA ALA A 228 -4.69 6.54 16.29
C ALA A 228 -5.25 5.72 17.46
N LYS A 229 -6.14 6.30 18.28
CA LYS A 229 -6.82 5.58 19.38
C LYS A 229 -7.77 4.51 18.85
N LYS A 230 -8.46 4.81 17.73
CA LYS A 230 -9.41 3.91 17.07
C LYS A 230 -9.35 4.13 15.56
N ILE A 231 -9.44 3.06 14.79
CA ILE A 231 -9.58 3.10 13.34
C ILE A 231 -10.91 2.45 13.00
N LYS A 232 -11.82 3.23 12.39
CA LYS A 232 -13.14 2.73 11.99
C LYS A 232 -13.03 1.74 10.83
N PRO A 233 -13.98 0.81 10.66
CA PRO A 233 -14.05 -0.04 9.48
C PRO A 233 -14.09 0.78 8.21
N LEU A 234 -13.39 0.32 7.17
CA LEU A 234 -13.27 0.98 5.89
C LEU A 234 -14.16 0.29 4.85
N ASN A 235 -15.42 0.76 4.71
CA ASN A 235 -16.29 0.35 3.63
C ASN A 235 -16.00 1.22 2.41
N TYR A 236 -15.51 0.61 1.33
CA TYR A 236 -14.92 1.36 0.25
C TYR A 236 -15.12 0.69 -1.12
N TYR A 237 -15.45 1.48 -2.13
CA TYR A 237 -15.36 1.07 -3.52
C TYR A 237 -14.00 1.49 -4.07
N ILE A 238 -13.15 0.53 -4.44
CA ILE A 238 -11.84 0.83 -5.01
C ILE A 238 -12.04 1.37 -6.42
N PRO A 239 -11.65 2.64 -6.71
CA PRO A 239 -11.78 3.18 -8.06
C PRO A 239 -10.86 2.46 -9.03
N SER A 240 -11.20 2.50 -10.32
CA SER A 240 -10.42 1.92 -11.41
C SER A 240 -9.00 2.52 -11.48
N ASP A 241 -8.00 1.70 -11.81
CA ASP A 241 -6.59 2.12 -11.83
C ASP A 241 -6.26 2.91 -13.09
N ILE A 242 -5.89 4.19 -12.93
CA ILE A 242 -5.47 5.07 -14.03
C ILE A 242 -4.25 4.50 -14.80
N SER A 243 -3.33 3.78 -14.11
CA SER A 243 -2.18 3.17 -14.78
C SER A 243 -2.58 2.03 -15.70
N SER A 244 -3.57 1.22 -15.31
CA SER A 244 -4.15 0.19 -16.18
C SER A 244 -4.95 0.79 -17.32
N SER A 245 -5.56 1.95 -17.11
CA SER A 245 -6.29 2.69 -18.13
C SER A 245 -5.40 3.29 -19.20
N ALA A 246 -4.12 3.54 -18.89
CA ALA A 246 -3.19 4.20 -19.81
C ALA A 246 -3.07 3.47 -21.15
N PHE A 247 -3.11 2.14 -21.16
CA PHE A 247 -3.08 1.34 -22.40
C PHE A 247 -4.27 1.65 -23.30
N PHE A 248 -5.47 1.74 -22.74
CA PHE A 248 -6.68 2.06 -23.48
C PHE A 248 -6.74 3.53 -23.91
N ILE A 249 -6.23 4.45 -23.07
CA ILE A 249 -6.12 5.87 -23.40
C ILE A 249 -5.21 6.07 -24.61
N VAL A 250 -4.01 5.48 -24.59
CA VAL A 250 -3.05 5.56 -25.71
C VAL A 250 -3.64 4.91 -26.97
N LEU A 251 -4.25 3.74 -26.84
CA LEU A 251 -4.91 3.07 -27.96
C LEU A 251 -5.97 3.96 -28.61
N THR A 252 -6.80 4.63 -27.80
CA THR A 252 -7.83 5.55 -28.30
C THR A 252 -7.22 6.76 -28.96
N ALA A 253 -6.17 7.33 -28.38
CA ALA A 253 -5.48 8.49 -28.96
C ALA A 253 -4.80 8.20 -30.32
N LEU A 254 -4.39 6.96 -30.54
CA LEU A 254 -3.80 6.50 -31.81
C LEU A 254 -4.82 5.98 -32.83
N SER A 255 -6.09 5.86 -32.45
CA SER A 255 -7.15 5.35 -33.32
C SER A 255 -7.93 6.51 -33.95
N ASN A 256 -8.26 6.39 -35.25
CA ASN A 256 -9.10 7.36 -35.96
C ASN A 256 -10.55 7.21 -35.50
N ASN A 257 -11.29 8.33 -35.37
CA ASN A 257 -12.74 8.37 -35.09
C ASN A 257 -13.19 7.52 -33.91
N SER A 258 -12.33 7.33 -32.90
CA SER A 258 -12.61 6.47 -31.75
C SER A 258 -12.95 7.28 -30.50
N LYS A 259 -13.90 6.76 -29.70
CA LYS A 259 -14.33 7.35 -28.43
C LYS A 259 -14.32 6.30 -27.33
N LEU A 260 -13.73 6.64 -26.19
CA LEU A 260 -13.67 5.77 -25.01
C LEU A 260 -14.11 6.51 -23.75
N LEU A 261 -15.09 5.95 -23.06
CA LEU A 261 -15.48 6.35 -21.71
C LEU A 261 -14.95 5.34 -20.70
N ILE A 262 -14.04 5.74 -19.80
CA ILE A 262 -13.55 4.89 -18.71
C ILE A 262 -14.27 5.30 -17.42
N LYS A 263 -15.07 4.36 -16.86
CA LYS A 263 -15.90 4.62 -15.69
C LYS A 263 -15.13 4.44 -14.37
N ASN A 264 -15.57 5.17 -13.34
CA ASN A 264 -15.09 5.07 -11.96
C ASN A 264 -13.57 5.16 -11.79
N ILE A 265 -12.90 5.94 -12.62
CA ILE A 265 -11.44 6.06 -12.65
C ILE A 265 -10.89 6.86 -11.47
N ASN A 266 -9.73 6.46 -10.96
CA ASN A 266 -9.01 7.22 -9.94
C ASN A 266 -8.36 8.46 -10.53
N ILE A 267 -8.98 9.63 -10.31
CA ILE A 267 -8.51 10.94 -10.79
C ILE A 267 -7.64 11.69 -9.74
N ASN A 268 -6.95 10.98 -8.89
CA ASN A 268 -6.05 11.63 -7.92
C ASN A 268 -5.02 12.52 -8.64
N PRO A 269 -4.98 13.86 -8.38
CA PRO A 269 -4.04 14.76 -9.06
C PRO A 269 -2.56 14.40 -8.90
N SER A 270 -2.20 13.65 -7.87
CA SER A 270 -0.82 13.14 -7.71
C SER A 270 -0.49 11.95 -8.63
N ARG A 271 -1.44 11.49 -9.46
CA ARG A 271 -1.33 10.31 -10.35
C ARG A 271 -1.62 10.60 -11.80
N ILE A 272 -2.45 11.60 -12.07
CA ILE A 272 -2.78 12.06 -13.43
C ILE A 272 -1.76 13.11 -13.84
N GLY A 273 -0.72 12.70 -14.52
CA GLY A 273 0.30 13.60 -15.05
C GLY A 273 -0.09 14.16 -16.40
#